data_012f2bdff041ca3127dbb09ab9a2bbed
#
_entry.id   012f2bdff041ca3127dbb09ab9a2bbed
#
_cell.length_a   1.000
_cell.length_b   1.000
_cell.length_c   1.000
_cell.angle_alpha   90.00
_cell.angle_beta   90.00
_cell.angle_gamma   90.00
#
_symmetry.space_group_name_H-M   'P 1'
#
loop_
_entity.id
_entity.type
_entity.pdbx_description
1 polymer ?
#
loop_
_entity_poly.entity_id
_entity_poly.type
_entity_poly.pdbx_seq_one_letter_code
_entity_poly.pdbx_strand_id
1 'polypeptide(L)'
;MSQRRQIGAVGAVVAVAILTACTAAVGGVSTSGDPQTSQGTNTTAPTPYGESDLPTDEPTGSPSRSDSPNPVPASSNKKIKRTFQVKTKDPVFFITIDDGNTKSPAALEYVQKHNIPATVFLTNASVAGQWDYFEKFAAQGGSIENHTMSHKSLTSASTPLAYEICRPQEIYAQEYGRVPTMLRPPYGNGGYSTTTPKRRKEIDAVASSCGIGHIVMWNGLAENGKFRFIRGALSRGDIVLFHFTPTLSGELKTVMEMAKRRGLRPAPLTDYLK
;
A
#
# COMPACT_ATOMS: atom_id res chain seq x y z
N MET A 1 -38.02 47.55 21.80
CA MET A 1 -36.84 47.78 20.95
C MET A 1 -35.74 46.81 21.39
N SER A 2 -35.60 45.70 20.72
CA SER A 2 -34.60 44.69 21.03
C SER A 2 -33.90 44.30 19.71
N GLN A 3 -32.63 44.67 19.59
CA GLN A 3 -31.81 44.38 18.43
C GLN A 3 -31.26 42.95 18.53
N ARG A 4 -31.62 42.08 17.61
CA ARG A 4 -30.97 40.77 17.40
C ARG A 4 -29.68 40.97 16.63
N ARG A 5 -28.56 40.61 17.24
CA ARG A 5 -27.26 40.46 16.54
C ARG A 5 -27.21 39.14 15.81
N GLN A 6 -27.08 39.17 14.50
CA GLN A 6 -26.72 38.02 13.66
C GLN A 6 -25.22 37.80 13.76
N ILE A 7 -24.85 36.59 14.14
CA ILE A 7 -23.47 36.12 14.09
C ILE A 7 -23.33 35.31 12.80
N GLY A 8 -22.63 35.88 11.83
CA GLY A 8 -22.28 35.21 10.59
C GLY A 8 -21.14 34.21 10.82
N ALA A 9 -21.37 32.94 10.50
CA ALA A 9 -20.33 31.92 10.45
C ALA A 9 -19.56 32.06 9.16
N VAL A 10 -18.29 32.49 9.26
CA VAL A 10 -17.34 32.46 8.14
C VAL A 10 -16.70 31.07 8.11
N GLY A 11 -17.11 30.26 7.17
CA GLY A 11 -16.47 28.97 6.88
C GLY A 11 -15.18 29.21 6.07
N ALA A 12 -14.04 29.04 6.69
CA ALA A 12 -12.76 29.03 5.99
C ALA A 12 -12.54 27.67 5.29
N VAL A 13 -12.65 27.67 3.97
CA VAL A 13 -12.22 26.57 3.11
C VAL A 13 -10.71 26.71 2.91
N VAL A 14 -9.93 25.84 3.55
CA VAL A 14 -8.49 25.75 3.30
C VAL A 14 -8.30 24.77 2.13
N ALA A 15 -8.09 25.32 0.95
CA ALA A 15 -7.61 24.58 -0.21
C ALA A 15 -6.08 24.45 -0.10
N VAL A 16 -5.60 23.23 0.11
CA VAL A 16 -4.16 22.92 0.07
C VAL A 16 -3.81 22.58 -1.37
N ALA A 17 -3.21 23.55 -2.08
CA ALA A 17 -2.57 23.32 -3.36
C ALA A 17 -1.17 22.72 -3.12
N ILE A 18 -0.92 21.54 -3.64
CA ILE A 18 0.42 20.94 -3.70
C ILE A 18 1.01 21.32 -5.05
N LEU A 19 1.95 22.27 -5.02
CA LEU A 19 2.81 22.59 -6.17
C LEU A 19 3.99 21.60 -6.17
N THR A 20 4.02 20.75 -7.18
CA THR A 20 5.19 19.93 -7.51
C THR A 20 6.06 20.72 -8.48
N ALA A 21 7.20 21.21 -8.03
CA ALA A 21 8.20 21.82 -8.89
C ALA A 21 9.18 20.74 -9.37
N CYS A 22 9.10 20.39 -10.66
CA CYS A 22 10.16 19.68 -11.38
C CYS A 22 11.15 20.72 -11.90
N THR A 23 12.38 20.72 -11.39
CA THR A 23 13.51 21.39 -12.05
C THR A 23 14.34 20.36 -12.80
N ALA A 24 14.31 20.46 -14.11
CA ALA A 24 15.23 19.79 -15.01
C ALA A 24 16.52 20.63 -15.08
N ALA A 25 17.67 20.03 -14.82
CA ALA A 25 18.97 20.61 -15.11
C ALA A 25 19.53 19.93 -16.35
N VAL A 26 19.64 20.72 -17.42
CA VAL A 26 20.38 20.40 -18.65
C VAL A 26 21.79 21.00 -18.50
N GLY A 27 22.80 20.22 -18.77
CA GLY A 27 24.18 20.70 -18.86
C GLY A 27 25.06 19.65 -19.51
N GLY A 28 25.22 19.78 -20.83
CA GLY A 28 26.20 19.03 -21.59
C GLY A 28 27.59 19.66 -21.53
N VAL A 29 28.61 18.93 -21.96
CA VAL A 29 29.56 19.28 -22.99
C VAL A 29 30.59 18.16 -23.16
N SER A 30 30.85 17.85 -24.43
CA SER A 30 31.79 16.93 -25.08
C SER A 30 33.28 17.16 -24.74
N THR A 31 34.07 16.08 -24.90
CA THR A 31 35.22 16.05 -25.85
C THR A 31 35.81 14.63 -25.91
N SER A 32 35.76 14.04 -27.02
CA SER A 32 36.75 13.45 -27.97
C SER A 32 38.03 12.79 -27.41
N GLY A 33 38.31 11.58 -27.92
CA GLY A 33 39.58 10.93 -27.94
C GLY A 33 39.55 9.41 -28.17
N ASP A 34 39.56 9.00 -29.41
CA ASP A 34 39.99 7.68 -29.94
C ASP A 34 41.46 7.79 -30.41
N PRO A 35 42.08 6.70 -30.87
CA PRO A 35 42.02 5.26 -30.61
C PRO A 35 43.40 4.62 -30.31
N GLN A 36 43.49 3.35 -29.93
CA GLN A 36 44.52 2.46 -30.46
C GLN A 36 44.24 0.96 -30.23
N THR A 37 44.39 0.26 -31.33
CA THR A 37 44.47 -1.17 -31.62
C THR A 37 45.59 -1.91 -30.91
N SER A 38 45.40 -3.20 -30.57
CA SER A 38 46.30 -4.35 -30.87
C SER A 38 45.65 -5.68 -30.47
N GLN A 39 45.33 -6.45 -31.41
CA GLN A 39 45.71 -7.79 -31.87
C GLN A 39 46.18 -8.83 -30.81
N GLY A 40 45.44 -9.94 -30.78
CA GLY A 40 45.92 -11.30 -31.08
C GLY A 40 46.36 -12.13 -29.90
N THR A 41 45.74 -13.28 -29.68
CA THR A 41 46.20 -14.58 -30.12
C THR A 41 45.30 -15.70 -29.64
N ASN A 42 45.06 -16.67 -30.52
CA ASN A 42 44.45 -17.97 -30.31
C ASN A 42 45.15 -18.80 -29.22
N THR A 43 44.41 -19.66 -28.51
CA THR A 43 44.77 -21.09 -28.48
C THR A 43 43.71 -21.96 -27.80
N THR A 44 43.20 -22.93 -28.57
CA THR A 44 42.84 -24.34 -28.29
C THR A 44 42.00 -24.75 -27.08
N ALA A 45 40.88 -25.38 -27.43
CA ALA A 45 40.13 -26.35 -26.61
C ALA A 45 40.91 -27.64 -26.38
N PRO A 46 40.60 -28.41 -25.36
CA PRO A 46 40.33 -29.84 -25.54
C PRO A 46 39.04 -30.32 -24.87
N THR A 47 38.31 -31.13 -25.58
CA THR A 47 37.33 -32.13 -25.13
C THR A 47 38.04 -33.48 -24.87
N PRO A 48 37.34 -34.54 -24.48
CA PRO A 48 36.43 -34.82 -23.36
C PRO A 48 36.91 -36.08 -22.56
N TYR A 49 36.40 -36.31 -21.39
CA TYR A 49 36.29 -37.59 -20.66
C TYR A 49 35.47 -37.27 -19.40
N GLY A 50 34.49 -38.00 -18.92
CA GLY A 50 34.14 -39.39 -18.87
C GLY A 50 32.91 -39.42 -17.96
N GLU A 51 31.97 -40.18 -18.37
CA GLU A 51 30.75 -40.56 -17.64
C GLU A 51 31.15 -41.39 -16.41
N SER A 52 30.69 -40.98 -15.20
CA SER A 52 30.52 -41.89 -14.08
C SER A 52 29.59 -41.31 -13.02
N ASP A 53 28.45 -41.94 -12.86
CA ASP A 53 27.66 -42.19 -11.65
C ASP A 53 27.46 -41.06 -10.65
N LEU A 54 26.33 -40.38 -10.77
CA LEU A 54 25.72 -39.61 -9.69
C LEU A 54 24.50 -40.39 -9.17
N PRO A 55 24.40 -40.56 -7.84
CA PRO A 55 23.17 -41.09 -7.25
C PRO A 55 22.06 -40.04 -7.37
N THR A 56 20.94 -40.49 -7.91
CA THR A 56 19.66 -39.75 -7.93
C THR A 56 19.07 -39.71 -6.52
N ASP A 57 19.32 -38.65 -5.78
CA ASP A 57 18.47 -38.28 -4.65
C ASP A 57 17.51 -37.17 -5.12
N GLU A 58 16.30 -37.59 -5.49
CA GLU A 58 15.16 -36.67 -5.62
C GLU A 58 14.80 -36.09 -4.23
N PRO A 59 14.73 -34.79 -4.04
CA PRO A 59 14.04 -34.25 -2.89
C PRO A 59 12.54 -34.36 -3.14
N THR A 60 11.94 -35.44 -2.66
CA THR A 60 10.49 -35.56 -2.51
C THR A 60 9.98 -34.50 -1.54
N GLY A 61 9.04 -33.65 -1.99
CA GLY A 61 8.17 -32.91 -1.11
C GLY A 61 8.12 -31.40 -1.29
N SER A 62 7.72 -30.93 -2.49
CA SER A 62 6.99 -29.66 -2.55
C SER A 62 5.58 -29.92 -2.01
N PRO A 63 5.11 -29.14 -1.01
CA PRO A 63 3.70 -29.20 -0.65
C PRO A 63 2.89 -28.69 -1.85
N SER A 64 2.12 -29.56 -2.45
CA SER A 64 1.12 -29.25 -3.47
C SER A 64 0.14 -28.26 -2.86
N ARG A 65 0.28 -26.97 -3.21
CA ARG A 65 -0.81 -26.00 -3.02
C ARG A 65 -1.95 -26.48 -3.92
N SER A 66 -3.10 -26.76 -3.32
CA SER A 66 -4.29 -27.22 -4.04
C SER A 66 -4.65 -26.20 -5.13
N ASP A 67 -4.69 -26.64 -6.37
CA ASP A 67 -5.02 -25.85 -7.57
C ASP A 67 -6.51 -25.47 -7.71
N SER A 68 -7.25 -25.42 -6.62
CA SER A 68 -8.61 -24.91 -6.66
C SER A 68 -8.59 -23.41 -6.31
N PRO A 69 -8.87 -22.51 -7.27
CA PRO A 69 -9.04 -21.10 -6.95
C PRO A 69 -10.20 -20.96 -5.98
N ASN A 70 -9.92 -20.39 -4.81
CA ASN A 70 -10.97 -19.97 -3.90
C ASN A 70 -11.90 -19.03 -4.67
N PRO A 71 -13.22 -19.28 -4.73
CA PRO A 71 -14.12 -18.45 -5.51
C PRO A 71 -14.05 -17.01 -5.01
N VAL A 72 -13.80 -16.08 -5.93
CA VAL A 72 -14.00 -14.64 -5.67
C VAL A 72 -15.43 -14.51 -5.14
N PRO A 73 -15.66 -13.83 -3.99
CA PRO A 73 -16.97 -13.72 -3.40
C PRO A 73 -17.96 -13.21 -4.43
N ALA A 74 -19.10 -13.87 -4.54
CA ALA A 74 -20.21 -13.44 -5.41
C ALA A 74 -20.51 -11.96 -5.18
N SER A 75 -20.67 -11.22 -6.27
CA SER A 75 -21.02 -9.80 -6.31
C SER A 75 -21.92 -9.38 -5.14
N SER A 76 -21.38 -8.65 -4.19
CA SER A 76 -22.18 -8.10 -3.09
C SER A 76 -22.59 -6.69 -3.49
N ASN A 77 -23.90 -6.43 -3.66
CA ASN A 77 -24.46 -5.08 -3.83
C ASN A 77 -24.32 -4.23 -2.55
N LYS A 78 -23.22 -4.39 -1.82
CA LYS A 78 -22.97 -3.64 -0.59
C LYS A 78 -22.62 -2.19 -0.93
N LYS A 79 -23.26 -1.26 -0.23
CA LYS A 79 -22.90 0.16 -0.33
C LYS A 79 -21.48 0.38 0.16
N ILE A 80 -20.61 0.91 -0.69
CA ILE A 80 -19.23 1.26 -0.32
C ILE A 80 -19.22 2.32 0.78
N LYS A 81 -18.50 2.04 1.86
CA LYS A 81 -18.25 2.99 2.95
C LYS A 81 -16.87 3.64 2.75
N ARG A 82 -16.79 4.96 2.91
CA ARG A 82 -15.52 5.71 2.90
C ARG A 82 -15.15 6.13 4.30
N THR A 83 -13.97 5.72 4.76
CA THR A 83 -13.51 5.95 6.13
C THR A 83 -12.21 6.70 6.15
N PHE A 84 -12.20 7.89 6.75
CA PHE A 84 -11.01 8.73 6.95
C PHE A 84 -10.47 8.62 8.38
N GLN A 85 -11.32 8.28 9.31
CA GLN A 85 -11.05 8.09 10.72
C GLN A 85 -12.08 7.12 11.27
N VAL A 86 -11.67 6.23 12.15
CA VAL A 86 -12.59 5.32 12.86
C VAL A 86 -13.24 6.05 14.03
N LYS A 87 -14.56 5.99 14.09
CA LYS A 87 -15.31 6.48 15.26
C LYS A 87 -15.30 5.42 16.35
N THR A 88 -14.48 5.61 17.38
CA THR A 88 -14.37 4.68 18.52
C THR A 88 -14.17 5.41 19.83
N LYS A 89 -14.52 4.77 20.95
CA LYS A 89 -14.19 5.22 22.31
C LYS A 89 -12.89 4.57 22.82
N ASP A 90 -12.40 3.54 22.15
CA ASP A 90 -11.19 2.85 22.51
C ASP A 90 -9.94 3.73 22.32
N PRO A 91 -8.93 3.61 23.18
CA PRO A 91 -7.69 4.38 23.04
C PRO A 91 -6.76 3.77 21.98
N VAL A 92 -7.25 3.68 20.74
CA VAL A 92 -6.56 3.04 19.62
C VAL A 92 -6.36 3.99 18.44
N PHE A 93 -5.35 3.66 17.62
CA PHE A 93 -5.13 4.22 16.29
C PHE A 93 -4.75 3.10 15.34
N PHE A 94 -4.70 3.37 14.04
CA PHE A 94 -4.50 2.36 13.01
C PHE A 94 -3.29 2.69 12.15
N ILE A 95 -2.37 1.74 12.06
CA ILE A 95 -1.18 1.80 11.19
C ILE A 95 -1.56 1.20 9.85
N THR A 96 -1.42 2.00 8.80
CA THR A 96 -1.69 1.58 7.42
C THR A 96 -0.51 1.95 6.52
N ILE A 97 -0.05 0.99 5.69
CA ILE A 97 1.18 1.16 4.91
C ILE A 97 0.89 0.82 3.45
N ASP A 98 1.21 1.75 2.54
CA ASP A 98 0.87 1.66 1.14
C ASP A 98 2.04 1.20 0.25
N ASP A 99 1.72 0.77 -0.97
CA ASP A 99 2.55 0.44 -2.12
C ASP A 99 3.23 -0.93 -2.09
N GLY A 100 4.20 -1.14 -1.23
CA GLY A 100 5.04 -2.34 -1.23
C GLY A 100 6.35 -2.21 -2.03
N ASN A 101 6.76 -0.99 -2.42
CA ASN A 101 7.93 -0.76 -3.28
C ASN A 101 9.25 -1.15 -2.63
N THR A 102 9.41 -0.91 -1.33
CA THR A 102 10.66 -1.18 -0.59
C THR A 102 10.43 -2.23 0.49
N LYS A 103 11.26 -3.26 0.52
CA LYS A 103 11.28 -4.26 1.58
C LYS A 103 12.36 -3.88 2.58
N SER A 104 11.96 -3.41 3.75
CA SER A 104 12.84 -3.03 4.85
C SER A 104 12.91 -4.12 5.90
N PRO A 105 14.01 -4.89 6.02
CA PRO A 105 14.16 -5.87 7.10
C PRO A 105 13.99 -5.25 8.49
N ALA A 106 14.50 -4.04 8.70
CA ALA A 106 14.38 -3.33 9.96
C ALA A 106 12.94 -2.92 10.31
N ALA A 107 12.10 -2.62 9.30
CA ALA A 107 10.68 -2.35 9.52
C ALA A 107 9.92 -3.65 9.87
N LEU A 108 10.21 -4.74 9.18
CA LEU A 108 9.63 -6.05 9.47
C LEU A 108 9.99 -6.52 10.88
N GLU A 109 11.27 -6.48 11.24
CA GLU A 109 11.73 -6.83 12.58
C GLU A 109 11.02 -5.99 13.66
N TYR A 110 10.89 -4.69 13.44
CA TYR A 110 10.23 -3.80 14.37
C TYR A 110 8.75 -4.15 14.55
N VAL A 111 8.03 -4.40 13.46
CA VAL A 111 6.62 -4.80 13.49
C VAL A 111 6.44 -6.12 14.22
N GLN A 112 7.26 -7.12 13.94
CA GLN A 112 7.22 -8.43 14.61
C GLN A 112 7.56 -8.33 16.10
N LYS A 113 8.66 -7.65 16.45
CA LYS A 113 9.11 -7.48 17.85
C LYS A 113 8.08 -6.79 18.73
N HIS A 114 7.31 -5.87 18.18
CA HIS A 114 6.33 -5.08 18.93
C HIS A 114 4.89 -5.52 18.69
N ASN A 115 4.66 -6.63 17.94
CA ASN A 115 3.34 -7.17 17.62
C ASN A 115 2.40 -6.08 17.07
N ILE A 116 2.87 -5.33 16.07
CA ILE A 116 2.13 -4.20 15.50
C ILE A 116 1.15 -4.71 14.44
N PRO A 117 -0.17 -4.57 14.63
CA PRO A 117 -1.18 -5.02 13.67
C PRO A 117 -1.31 -4.00 12.51
N ALA A 118 -0.36 -4.04 11.58
CA ALA A 118 -0.37 -3.15 10.42
C ALA A 118 -1.30 -3.66 9.31
N THR A 119 -2.16 -2.79 8.79
CA THR A 119 -2.88 -3.03 7.54
C THR A 119 -2.05 -2.55 6.37
N VAL A 120 -1.71 -3.44 5.44
CA VAL A 120 -0.90 -3.09 4.27
C VAL A 120 -1.77 -3.03 3.02
N PHE A 121 -1.76 -1.90 2.32
CA PHE A 121 -2.45 -1.72 1.05
C PHE A 121 -1.44 -1.88 -0.08
N LEU A 122 -1.45 -3.03 -0.74
CA LEU A 122 -0.40 -3.40 -1.68
C LEU A 122 -0.80 -3.14 -3.13
N THR A 123 0.12 -2.55 -3.89
CA THR A 123 0.06 -2.47 -5.35
C THR A 123 0.65 -3.73 -5.94
N ASN A 124 -0.13 -4.48 -6.71
CA ASN A 124 0.32 -5.78 -7.23
C ASN A 124 1.63 -5.69 -8.02
N ALA A 125 1.79 -4.67 -8.86
CA ALA A 125 3.01 -4.47 -9.65
C ALA A 125 4.28 -4.29 -8.78
N SER A 126 4.13 -3.81 -7.54
CA SER A 126 5.25 -3.60 -6.61
C SER A 126 5.62 -4.83 -5.79
N VAL A 127 4.70 -5.79 -5.65
CA VAL A 127 4.85 -6.91 -4.71
C VAL A 127 4.94 -8.29 -5.36
N ALA A 128 4.63 -8.39 -6.65
CA ALA A 128 4.64 -9.66 -7.37
C ALA A 128 5.96 -10.43 -7.19
N GLY A 129 5.85 -11.72 -6.83
CA GLY A 129 6.99 -12.59 -6.55
C GLY A 129 7.67 -12.37 -5.19
N GLN A 130 7.12 -11.53 -4.32
CA GLN A 130 7.68 -11.23 -2.99
C GLN A 130 6.62 -11.34 -1.87
N TRP A 131 5.70 -12.26 -2.04
CA TRP A 131 4.50 -12.45 -1.21
C TRP A 131 4.83 -12.69 0.26
N ASP A 132 5.82 -13.53 0.57
CA ASP A 132 6.19 -13.94 1.92
C ASP A 132 6.58 -12.77 2.83
N TYR A 133 7.23 -11.73 2.28
CA TYR A 133 7.61 -10.56 3.07
C TYR A 133 6.37 -9.84 3.62
N PHE A 134 5.37 -9.64 2.78
CA PHE A 134 4.15 -8.91 3.16
C PHE A 134 3.24 -9.76 4.05
N GLU A 135 3.21 -11.08 3.83
CA GLU A 135 2.51 -12.00 4.71
C GLU A 135 3.08 -11.94 6.13
N LYS A 136 4.41 -12.03 6.28
CA LYS A 136 5.09 -11.88 7.57
C LYS A 136 4.82 -10.52 8.21
N PHE A 137 4.71 -9.47 7.38
CA PHE A 137 4.43 -8.11 7.87
C PHE A 137 3.02 -7.99 8.44
N ALA A 138 2.03 -8.60 7.80
CA ALA A 138 0.64 -8.61 8.23
C ALA A 138 0.33 -9.62 9.35
N ALA A 139 1.20 -10.62 9.58
CA ALA A 139 0.96 -11.74 10.51
C ALA A 139 0.77 -11.33 11.99
N GLN A 140 1.08 -10.08 12.33
CA GLN A 140 0.92 -9.54 13.68
C GLN A 140 -0.52 -9.06 13.99
N GLY A 141 -1.53 -9.70 13.42
CA GLY A 141 -2.93 -9.30 13.52
C GLY A 141 -3.35 -8.20 12.54
N GLY A 142 -2.49 -7.87 11.58
CA GLY A 142 -2.78 -6.96 10.48
C GLY A 142 -3.55 -7.61 9.35
N SER A 143 -3.60 -6.93 8.20
CA SER A 143 -4.23 -7.45 6.99
C SER A 143 -3.54 -6.96 5.72
N ILE A 144 -3.68 -7.75 4.64
CA ILE A 144 -3.26 -7.38 3.30
C ILE A 144 -4.50 -6.94 2.53
N GLU A 145 -4.46 -5.73 2.00
CA GLU A 145 -5.59 -5.07 1.35
C GLU A 145 -5.17 -4.50 -0.02
N ASN A 146 -6.15 -4.04 -0.79
CA ASN A 146 -5.97 -3.66 -2.18
C ASN A 146 -5.52 -2.21 -2.36
N HIS A 147 -4.41 -1.99 -3.09
CA HIS A 147 -3.95 -0.67 -3.55
C HIS A 147 -3.83 -0.59 -5.08
N THR A 148 -4.69 -1.32 -5.77
CA THR A 148 -4.78 -1.47 -7.23
C THR A 148 -3.69 -2.34 -7.87
N MET A 149 -3.88 -2.63 -9.16
CA MET A 149 -2.96 -3.48 -9.92
C MET A 149 -1.64 -2.77 -10.21
N SER A 150 -1.68 -1.51 -10.64
CA SER A 150 -0.51 -0.79 -11.15
C SER A 150 -0.40 0.65 -10.66
N HIS A 151 -1.02 0.98 -9.54
CA HIS A 151 -0.97 2.30 -8.87
C HIS A 151 -1.49 3.45 -9.76
N LYS A 152 -2.45 3.19 -10.66
CA LYS A 152 -3.05 4.25 -11.48
C LYS A 152 -4.13 5.01 -10.72
N SER A 153 -4.21 6.33 -10.99
CA SER A 153 -5.29 7.15 -10.45
C SER A 153 -6.66 6.65 -10.91
N LEU A 154 -7.54 6.30 -9.99
CA LEU A 154 -8.88 5.81 -10.31
C LEU A 154 -9.81 6.90 -10.87
N THR A 155 -9.42 8.18 -10.79
CA THR A 155 -10.21 9.29 -11.36
C THR A 155 -9.88 9.58 -12.82
N SER A 156 -8.79 9.04 -13.37
CA SER A 156 -8.48 9.17 -14.78
C SER A 156 -9.49 8.41 -15.64
N ALA A 157 -9.98 9.04 -16.71
CA ALA A 157 -10.94 8.43 -17.62
C ALA A 157 -10.38 7.19 -18.35
N SER A 158 -9.06 7.16 -18.59
CA SER A 158 -8.37 6.05 -19.25
C SER A 158 -8.05 4.87 -18.31
N THR A 159 -8.29 5.00 -17.00
CA THR A 159 -8.01 3.92 -16.05
C THR A 159 -9.05 2.80 -16.15
N PRO A 160 -8.65 1.57 -16.49
CA PRO A 160 -9.55 0.42 -16.58
C PRO A 160 -9.88 -0.09 -15.17
N LEU A 161 -10.97 0.43 -14.58
CA LEU A 161 -11.32 0.20 -13.16
C LEU A 161 -11.40 -1.28 -12.79
N ALA A 162 -12.01 -2.12 -13.64
CA ALA A 162 -12.12 -3.55 -13.35
C ALA A 162 -10.75 -4.22 -13.25
N TYR A 163 -9.82 -3.90 -14.15
CA TYR A 163 -8.46 -4.43 -14.09
C TYR A 163 -7.70 -3.92 -12.86
N GLU A 164 -7.79 -2.63 -12.56
CA GLU A 164 -7.07 -2.03 -11.43
C GLU A 164 -7.60 -2.49 -10.07
N ILE A 165 -8.90 -2.75 -9.94
CA ILE A 165 -9.52 -3.07 -8.66
C ILE A 165 -9.78 -4.57 -8.50
N CYS A 166 -10.31 -5.25 -9.53
CA CYS A 166 -10.73 -6.64 -9.38
C CYS A 166 -9.57 -7.64 -9.56
N ARG A 167 -8.64 -7.37 -10.46
CA ARG A 167 -7.52 -8.31 -10.70
C ARG A 167 -6.67 -8.59 -9.47
N PRO A 168 -6.32 -7.59 -8.61
CA PRO A 168 -5.63 -7.87 -7.35
C PRO A 168 -6.42 -8.76 -6.40
N GLN A 169 -7.77 -8.73 -6.41
CA GLN A 169 -8.60 -9.58 -5.56
C GLN A 169 -8.37 -11.06 -5.85
N GLU A 170 -8.32 -11.41 -7.15
CA GLU A 170 -8.06 -12.78 -7.60
C GLU A 170 -6.64 -13.23 -7.24
N ILE A 171 -5.64 -12.39 -7.51
CA ILE A 171 -4.24 -12.69 -7.23
C ILE A 171 -4.02 -12.87 -5.73
N TYR A 172 -4.53 -11.95 -4.90
CA TYR A 172 -4.32 -12.02 -3.45
C TYR A 172 -5.12 -13.17 -2.80
N ALA A 173 -6.24 -13.58 -3.40
CA ALA A 173 -6.92 -14.81 -2.99
C ALA A 173 -6.06 -16.05 -3.22
N GLN A 174 -5.33 -16.11 -4.34
CA GLN A 174 -4.42 -17.20 -4.67
C GLN A 174 -3.15 -17.18 -3.79
N GLU A 175 -2.51 -16.03 -3.67
CA GLU A 175 -1.22 -15.91 -2.98
C GLU A 175 -1.34 -15.92 -1.46
N TYR A 176 -2.39 -15.28 -0.91
CA TYR A 176 -2.56 -15.12 0.53
C TYR A 176 -3.73 -15.92 1.12
N GLY A 177 -4.46 -16.69 0.29
CA GLY A 177 -5.61 -17.47 0.74
C GLY A 177 -6.80 -16.63 1.22
N ARG A 178 -6.81 -15.31 0.94
CA ARG A 178 -7.89 -14.40 1.35
C ARG A 178 -8.12 -13.29 0.33
N VAL A 179 -9.37 -12.89 0.18
CA VAL A 179 -9.76 -11.76 -0.66
C VAL A 179 -9.72 -10.48 0.17
N PRO A 180 -9.05 -9.40 -0.29
CA PRO A 180 -9.12 -8.10 0.33
C PRO A 180 -10.55 -7.57 0.46
N THR A 181 -10.87 -6.92 1.56
CA THR A 181 -12.19 -6.32 1.80
C THR A 181 -12.15 -4.80 1.76
N MET A 182 -10.95 -4.23 1.73
CA MET A 182 -10.71 -2.81 1.72
C MET A 182 -9.89 -2.41 0.49
N LEU A 183 -10.19 -1.23 -0.05
CA LEU A 183 -9.45 -0.59 -1.13
C LEU A 183 -8.95 0.77 -0.64
N ARG A 184 -7.69 1.06 -0.88
CA ARG A 184 -7.19 2.44 -0.83
C ARG A 184 -6.87 2.89 -2.25
N PRO A 185 -7.54 3.94 -2.76
CA PRO A 185 -7.23 4.48 -4.09
C PRO A 185 -5.85 5.13 -4.10
N PRO A 186 -5.00 4.89 -5.12
CA PRO A 186 -3.75 5.61 -5.31
C PRO A 186 -3.94 7.13 -5.28
N TYR A 187 -3.04 7.84 -4.59
CA TYR A 187 -3.12 9.30 -4.38
C TYR A 187 -4.38 9.77 -3.63
N GLY A 188 -5.19 8.85 -3.11
CA GLY A 188 -6.52 9.13 -2.58
C GLY A 188 -7.57 9.44 -3.66
N ASN A 189 -7.22 9.33 -4.95
CA ASN A 189 -8.07 9.69 -6.09
C ASN A 189 -9.21 8.68 -6.28
N GLY A 190 -10.42 9.11 -5.99
CA GLY A 190 -11.63 8.27 -5.94
C GLY A 190 -12.21 8.14 -4.53
N GLY A 191 -11.42 8.45 -3.49
CA GLY A 191 -11.84 8.46 -2.10
C GLY A 191 -12.39 9.83 -1.63
N TYR A 192 -11.82 10.93 -2.12
CA TYR A 192 -12.20 12.29 -1.70
C TYR A 192 -13.54 12.76 -2.30
N SER A 193 -14.14 13.76 -1.64
CA SER A 193 -15.37 14.40 -2.10
C SER A 193 -15.21 15.18 -3.42
N THR A 194 -13.99 15.51 -3.78
CA THR A 194 -13.62 16.16 -5.06
C THR A 194 -13.79 15.24 -6.27
N THR A 195 -13.89 13.92 -6.08
CA THR A 195 -14.23 12.98 -7.16
C THR A 195 -15.64 13.26 -7.67
N THR A 196 -15.80 13.40 -9.00
CA THR A 196 -17.12 13.64 -9.59
C THR A 196 -18.13 12.55 -9.20
N PRO A 197 -19.41 12.89 -9.00
CA PRO A 197 -20.43 11.91 -8.61
C PRO A 197 -20.52 10.71 -9.58
N LYS A 198 -20.40 10.96 -10.88
CA LYS A 198 -20.39 9.92 -11.90
C LYS A 198 -19.24 8.94 -11.68
N ARG A 199 -18.00 9.45 -11.60
CA ARG A 199 -16.80 8.61 -11.45
C ARG A 199 -16.79 7.87 -10.11
N ARG A 200 -17.27 8.51 -9.06
CA ARG A 200 -17.46 7.87 -7.76
C ARG A 200 -18.39 6.67 -7.85
N LYS A 201 -19.55 6.81 -8.53
CA LYS A 201 -20.49 5.72 -8.73
C LYS A 201 -19.89 4.56 -9.53
N GLU A 202 -19.09 4.87 -10.54
CA GLU A 202 -18.36 3.86 -11.33
C GLU A 202 -17.35 3.09 -10.47
N ILE A 203 -16.54 3.79 -9.68
CA ILE A 203 -15.57 3.18 -8.75
C ILE A 203 -16.30 2.31 -7.71
N ASP A 204 -17.38 2.81 -7.13
CA ASP A 204 -18.16 2.08 -6.12
C ASP A 204 -18.79 0.81 -6.68
N ALA A 205 -19.33 0.88 -7.89
CA ALA A 205 -19.92 -0.27 -8.55
C ALA A 205 -18.87 -1.37 -8.82
N VAL A 206 -17.72 -1.00 -9.36
CA VAL A 206 -16.63 -1.96 -9.62
C VAL A 206 -16.06 -2.50 -8.32
N ALA A 207 -15.77 -1.66 -7.33
CA ALA A 207 -15.24 -2.10 -6.04
C ALA A 207 -16.19 -3.09 -5.35
N SER A 208 -17.49 -2.77 -5.32
CA SER A 208 -18.51 -3.65 -4.74
C SER A 208 -18.63 -4.98 -5.49
N SER A 209 -18.56 -4.98 -6.83
CA SER A 209 -18.64 -6.21 -7.63
C SER A 209 -17.45 -7.16 -7.39
N CYS A 210 -16.34 -6.66 -6.89
CA CYS A 210 -15.14 -7.44 -6.57
C CYS A 210 -14.99 -7.74 -5.07
N GLY A 211 -16.04 -7.54 -4.27
CA GLY A 211 -16.03 -7.89 -2.84
C GLY A 211 -15.48 -6.81 -1.90
N ILE A 212 -15.08 -5.64 -2.41
CA ILE A 212 -14.68 -4.51 -1.58
C ILE A 212 -15.91 -3.92 -0.87
N GLY A 213 -15.81 -3.73 0.45
CA GLY A 213 -16.84 -3.07 1.26
C GLY A 213 -16.45 -1.66 1.71
N HIS A 214 -15.16 -1.38 1.78
CA HIS A 214 -14.64 -0.13 2.32
C HIS A 214 -13.58 0.51 1.41
N ILE A 215 -13.72 1.82 1.18
CA ILE A 215 -12.63 2.66 0.69
C ILE A 215 -12.02 3.35 1.90
N VAL A 216 -10.77 3.01 2.20
CA VAL A 216 -10.05 3.47 3.39
C VAL A 216 -9.12 4.61 3.01
N MET A 217 -9.36 5.76 3.61
CA MET A 217 -8.54 6.95 3.51
C MET A 217 -7.71 7.12 4.78
N TRP A 218 -7.19 8.31 5.04
CA TRP A 218 -6.37 8.60 6.21
C TRP A 218 -6.61 10.02 6.73
N ASN A 219 -6.26 10.26 7.97
CA ASN A 219 -6.26 11.56 8.61
C ASN A 219 -4.98 11.84 9.39
N GLY A 220 -4.02 10.92 9.34
CA GLY A 220 -2.64 11.07 9.77
C GLY A 220 -1.68 10.64 8.66
N LEU A 221 -0.51 11.26 8.57
CA LEU A 221 0.54 10.94 7.62
C LEU A 221 1.90 10.91 8.34
N ALA A 222 2.67 9.85 8.07
CA ALA A 222 4.07 9.71 8.46
C ALA A 222 4.88 9.38 7.21
N GLU A 223 5.68 10.33 6.73
CA GLU A 223 6.42 10.19 5.49
C GLU A 223 7.67 11.07 5.49
N ASN A 224 8.80 10.50 5.09
CA ASN A 224 10.10 11.20 4.99
C ASN A 224 10.46 11.98 6.27
N GLY A 225 10.20 11.35 7.44
CA GLY A 225 10.43 11.96 8.74
C GLY A 225 9.48 13.11 9.11
N LYS A 226 8.44 13.35 8.31
CA LYS A 226 7.41 14.36 8.57
C LYS A 226 6.14 13.69 9.07
N PHE A 227 5.55 14.27 10.11
CA PHE A 227 4.35 13.75 10.76
C PHE A 227 3.26 14.82 10.74
N ARG A 228 2.12 14.50 10.15
CA ARG A 228 0.96 15.42 10.07
C ARG A 228 -0.30 14.70 10.52
N PHE A 229 -1.06 15.33 11.36
CA PHE A 229 -2.35 14.84 11.84
C PHE A 229 -3.38 15.96 11.70
N ILE A 230 -4.56 15.66 11.19
CA ILE A 230 -5.62 16.68 10.96
C ILE A 230 -5.96 17.44 12.24
N ARG A 231 -5.88 16.79 13.41
CA ARG A 231 -6.13 17.40 14.71
C ARG A 231 -4.89 18.01 15.38
N GLY A 232 -3.82 18.21 14.63
CA GLY A 232 -2.54 18.69 15.14
C GLY A 232 -1.70 17.64 15.87
N ALA A 233 -2.28 16.53 16.28
CA ALA A 233 -1.57 15.44 16.96
C ALA A 233 -2.30 14.11 16.81
N LEU A 234 -1.53 13.00 16.92
CA LEU A 234 -2.07 11.63 16.89
C LEU A 234 -3.20 11.48 17.92
N SER A 235 -4.34 11.00 17.49
CA SER A 235 -5.56 10.93 18.28
C SER A 235 -6.25 9.60 18.11
N ARG A 236 -7.16 9.30 19.02
CA ARG A 236 -8.00 8.11 18.98
C ARG A 236 -8.77 8.00 17.67
N GLY A 237 -8.74 6.79 17.09
CA GLY A 237 -9.41 6.49 15.83
C GLY A 237 -8.67 6.95 14.59
N ASP A 238 -7.49 7.58 14.72
CA ASP A 238 -6.73 8.03 13.57
C ASP A 238 -6.25 6.86 12.72
N ILE A 239 -6.42 6.99 11.41
CA ILE A 239 -5.84 6.13 10.39
C ILE A 239 -4.59 6.83 9.89
N VAL A 240 -3.42 6.28 10.22
CA VAL A 240 -2.13 6.87 9.87
C VAL A 240 -1.58 6.18 8.64
N LEU A 241 -1.32 6.97 7.59
CA LEU A 241 -0.71 6.53 6.35
C LEU A 241 0.81 6.55 6.48
N PHE A 242 1.41 5.44 6.13
CA PHE A 242 2.84 5.25 5.86
C PHE A 242 3.02 4.69 4.44
N HIS A 243 4.25 4.68 3.96
CA HIS A 243 4.61 3.99 2.72
C HIS A 243 5.78 3.03 2.95
N PHE A 244 5.88 2.00 2.12
CA PHE A 244 7.04 1.11 2.10
C PHE A 244 8.24 1.84 1.50
N THR A 245 8.95 2.58 2.34
CA THR A 245 10.15 3.37 2.01
C THR A 245 11.33 2.96 2.88
N PRO A 246 12.57 3.37 2.57
CA PRO A 246 13.72 3.15 3.45
C PRO A 246 13.56 3.77 4.84
N THR A 247 12.73 4.79 5.00
CA THR A 247 12.51 5.50 6.28
C THR A 247 11.44 4.86 7.17
N LEU A 248 10.68 3.88 6.66
CA LEU A 248 9.52 3.28 7.35
C LEU A 248 9.81 2.83 8.78
N SER A 249 10.94 2.17 9.02
CA SER A 249 11.28 1.70 10.38
C SER A 249 11.40 2.85 11.40
N GLY A 250 12.02 3.97 11.00
CA GLY A 250 12.15 5.16 11.85
C GLY A 250 10.81 5.85 12.09
N GLU A 251 9.97 5.90 11.07
CA GLU A 251 8.63 6.49 11.14
C GLU A 251 7.71 5.70 12.06
N LEU A 252 7.72 4.36 11.97
CA LEU A 252 6.99 3.48 12.87
C LEU A 252 7.43 3.70 14.33
N LYS A 253 8.74 3.71 14.60
CA LYS A 253 9.27 3.97 15.94
C LYS A 253 8.76 5.30 16.49
N THR A 254 8.85 6.36 15.70
CA THR A 254 8.42 7.71 16.11
C THR A 254 6.93 7.78 16.41
N VAL A 255 6.08 7.20 15.55
CA VAL A 255 4.63 7.20 15.77
C VAL A 255 4.25 6.34 16.97
N MET A 256 4.91 5.21 17.20
CA MET A 256 4.69 4.39 18.40
C MET A 256 5.05 5.14 19.69
N GLU A 257 6.14 5.93 19.69
CA GLU A 257 6.48 6.79 20.82
C GLU A 257 5.45 7.92 21.04
N MET A 258 4.94 8.50 19.94
CA MET A 258 3.83 9.47 20.04
C MET A 258 2.58 8.84 20.64
N ALA A 259 2.25 7.62 20.23
CA ALA A 259 1.11 6.87 20.74
C ALA A 259 1.26 6.57 22.24
N LYS A 260 2.43 6.08 22.66
CA LYS A 260 2.74 5.80 24.06
C LYS A 260 2.54 7.02 24.95
N ARG A 261 3.07 8.19 24.56
CA ARG A 261 2.88 9.46 25.30
C ARG A 261 1.43 9.89 25.43
N ARG A 262 0.54 9.38 24.57
CA ARG A 262 -0.89 9.71 24.54
C ARG A 262 -1.79 8.61 25.08
N GLY A 263 -1.20 7.51 25.60
CA GLY A 263 -1.96 6.36 26.06
C GLY A 263 -2.74 5.65 24.95
N LEU A 264 -2.25 5.74 23.69
CA LEU A 264 -2.85 5.06 22.55
C LEU A 264 -2.06 3.79 22.20
N ARG A 265 -2.77 2.80 21.67
CA ARG A 265 -2.16 1.56 21.15
C ARG A 265 -2.60 1.33 19.70
N PRO A 266 -1.76 0.69 18.87
CA PRO A 266 -2.19 0.24 17.55
C PRO A 266 -3.23 -0.87 17.68
N ALA A 267 -4.16 -0.93 16.72
CA ALA A 267 -5.19 -1.97 16.67
C ALA A 267 -5.40 -2.45 15.23
N PRO A 268 -5.88 -3.71 15.03
CA PRO A 268 -6.28 -4.20 13.73
C PRO A 268 -7.43 -3.36 13.16
N LEU A 269 -7.26 -2.80 11.95
CA LEU A 269 -8.29 -1.99 11.32
C LEU A 269 -9.53 -2.82 10.96
N THR A 270 -9.34 -4.09 10.63
CA THR A 270 -10.40 -5.05 10.32
C THR A 270 -11.41 -5.26 11.44
N ASP A 271 -11.02 -5.08 12.69
CA ASP A 271 -11.92 -5.22 13.84
C ASP A 271 -12.94 -4.08 13.95
N TYR A 272 -12.63 -2.94 13.34
CA TYR A 272 -13.38 -1.70 13.41
C TYR A 272 -14.13 -1.34 12.13
N LEU A 273 -13.82 -2.01 11.00
CA LEU A 273 -14.48 -1.80 9.70
C LEU A 273 -15.20 -3.09 9.29
N LYS A 274 -16.40 -3.26 9.81
CA LYS A 274 -17.30 -4.39 9.51
C LYS A 274 -18.46 -3.95 8.61
#